data_fd18f1884135af80460e42f2bdf59d40
#
_entry.id   fd18f1884135af80460e42f2bdf59d40
#
_cell.length_a   1.000
_cell.length_b   1.000
_cell.length_c   1.000
_cell.angle_alpha   90.00
_cell.angle_beta   90.00
_cell.angle_gamma   90.00
#
_symmetry.space_group_name_H-M   'P 1'
#
loop_
_entity.id
_entity.type
_entity.pdbx_description
1 polymer ?
#
loop_
_entity_poly.entity_id
_entity_poly.type
_entity_poly.pdbx_seq_one_letter_code
_entity_poly.pdbx_strand_id
1 'polypeptide(L)' 'MADGRIIDAISDNDGHITQVTYTYVLAGVQYESSQALSDLQQARSHDYAPGKQIVIRYDPRRPANSIVV' A
#
# COMPACT_ATOMS: atom_id res chain seq x y z
N MET A 1 5.51 -0.08 -12.85
CA MET A 1 4.52 0.19 -11.79
C MET A 1 3.31 -0.71 -11.98
N ALA A 2 2.60 -0.97 -10.92
CA ALA A 2 1.40 -1.80 -10.97
C ALA A 2 0.30 -1.20 -10.10
N ASP A 3 -0.94 -1.62 -10.35
CA ASP A 3 -2.07 -1.25 -9.51
C ASP A 3 -2.20 -2.24 -8.36
N GLY A 4 -2.46 -1.70 -7.17
CA GLY A 4 -2.71 -2.50 -5.98
C GLY A 4 -3.96 -2.04 -5.27
N ARG A 5 -4.28 -2.71 -4.18
CA ARG A 5 -5.44 -2.39 -3.35
C ARG A 5 -5.07 -2.49 -1.89
N ILE A 6 -5.49 -1.52 -1.11
CA ILE A 6 -5.35 -1.57 0.34
C ILE A 6 -6.36 -2.57 0.89
N ILE A 7 -5.89 -3.53 1.68
CA ILE A 7 -6.75 -4.54 2.32
C ILE A 7 -6.89 -4.34 3.81
N ASP A 8 -5.97 -3.64 4.44
CA ASP A 8 -6.01 -3.35 5.87
C ASP A 8 -5.22 -2.09 6.17
N ALA A 9 -5.52 -1.43 7.27
CA ALA A 9 -4.85 -0.22 7.70
C ALA A 9 -4.82 -0.12 9.21
N ILE A 10 -3.74 0.45 9.73
CA ILE A 10 -3.59 0.76 11.16
C ILE A 10 -3.64 2.28 11.29
N SER A 11 -4.49 2.76 12.20
CA SER A 11 -4.65 4.19 12.48
C SER A 11 -4.04 4.54 13.83
N ASP A 12 -3.59 5.79 13.97
CA ASP A 12 -3.18 6.34 15.25
C ASP A 12 -4.38 6.86 16.04
N ASN A 13 -4.11 7.47 17.22
CA ASN A 13 -5.16 7.98 18.09
C ASN A 13 -5.93 9.16 17.49
N ASP A 14 -5.36 9.83 16.49
CA ASP A 14 -5.98 10.96 15.81
C ASP A 14 -6.78 10.51 14.57
N GLY A 15 -6.81 9.22 14.31
CA GLY A 15 -7.53 8.66 13.15
C GLY A 15 -6.74 8.71 11.85
N HIS A 16 -5.45 9.07 11.87
CA HIS A 16 -4.60 9.05 10.69
C HIS A 16 -4.09 7.64 10.45
N ILE A 17 -4.17 7.18 9.21
CA ILE A 17 -3.60 5.89 8.81
C ILE A 17 -2.08 6.03 8.79
N THR A 18 -1.40 5.18 9.56
CA THR A 18 0.06 5.20 9.68
C THR A 18 0.73 4.02 9.00
N GLN A 19 0.01 2.93 8.80
CA GLN A 19 0.53 1.72 8.17
C GLN A 19 -0.58 1.06 7.37
N VAL A 20 -0.21 0.48 6.23
CA VAL A 20 -1.17 -0.22 5.36
C VAL A 20 -0.64 -1.59 4.98
N THR A 21 -1.57 -2.52 4.75
CA THR A 21 -1.31 -3.79 4.08
C THR A 21 -2.02 -3.75 2.74
N TYR A 22 -1.34 -4.14 1.70
CA TYR A 22 -1.86 -4.05 0.33
C TYR A 22 -1.53 -5.30 -0.47
N THR A 23 -2.32 -5.53 -1.52
CA THR A 23 -2.10 -6.61 -2.46
C THR A 23 -1.92 -6.07 -3.87
N TYR A 24 -1.23 -6.86 -4.69
CA TYR A 24 -1.10 -6.60 -6.13
C TYR A 24 -0.85 -7.90 -6.84
N VAL A 25 -1.14 -7.94 -8.15
CA VAL A 25 -0.98 -9.14 -8.97
C VAL A 25 -0.03 -8.83 -10.10
N LEU A 26 0.98 -9.69 -10.27
CA LEU A 26 1.95 -9.59 -11.36
C LEU A 26 2.08 -10.96 -12.01
N ALA A 27 1.88 -11.02 -13.32
CA ALA A 27 1.99 -12.26 -14.10
C ALA A 27 1.17 -13.41 -13.50
N GLY A 28 -0.02 -13.11 -12.99
CA GLY A 28 -0.92 -14.10 -12.38
C GLY A 28 -0.57 -14.49 -10.95
N VAL A 29 0.48 -13.93 -10.37
CA VAL A 29 0.89 -14.19 -8.98
C VAL A 29 0.44 -13.04 -8.09
N GLN A 30 -0.27 -13.36 -7.02
CA GLN A 30 -0.71 -12.38 -6.04
C GLN A 30 0.36 -12.18 -4.97
N TYR A 31 0.66 -10.92 -4.68
CA TYR A 31 1.60 -10.52 -3.63
C TYR A 31 0.86 -9.71 -2.58
N GLU A 32 1.36 -9.77 -1.36
CA GLU A 32 0.86 -8.99 -0.23
C GLU A 32 2.05 -8.40 0.51
N SER A 33 1.94 -7.15 0.92
CA SER A 33 3.01 -6.46 1.63
C SER A 33 2.42 -5.43 2.59
N SER A 34 3.22 -5.02 3.57
CA SER A 34 2.86 -3.98 4.53
C SER A 34 3.89 -2.88 4.49
N GLN A 35 3.45 -1.64 4.72
CA GLN A 35 4.31 -0.48 4.67
C GLN A 35 3.83 0.59 5.64
N ALA A 36 4.78 1.22 6.34
CA ALA A 36 4.51 2.44 7.09
C ALA A 36 4.41 3.62 6.11
N LEU A 37 3.40 4.45 6.28
CA LEU A 37 3.21 5.62 5.43
C LEU A 37 4.16 6.75 5.85
N SER A 38 4.67 7.48 4.86
CA SER A 38 5.44 8.71 5.10
C SER A 38 4.53 9.81 5.64
N ASP A 39 5.13 10.88 6.17
CA ASP A 39 4.35 12.03 6.66
C ASP A 39 3.46 12.62 5.56
N LEU A 40 3.97 12.71 4.33
CA LEU A 40 3.18 13.20 3.20
C LEU A 40 2.01 12.29 2.87
N GLN A 41 2.20 10.98 2.96
CA GLN A 41 1.15 10.01 2.73
C GLN A 41 0.11 10.06 3.87
N GLN A 42 0.56 10.21 5.11
CA GLN A 42 -0.35 10.34 6.26
C GLN A 42 -1.23 11.58 6.14
N ALA A 43 -0.74 12.67 5.56
CA ALA A 43 -1.53 13.86 5.29
C ALA A 43 -2.70 13.59 4.33
N ARG A 44 -2.64 12.51 3.56
CA ARG A 44 -3.68 12.06 2.64
C ARG A 44 -4.18 10.68 3.02
N SER A 45 -4.34 10.44 4.32
CA SER A 45 -4.59 9.09 4.82
C SER A 45 -5.85 8.44 4.26
N HIS A 46 -6.90 9.22 3.96
CA HIS A 46 -8.13 8.65 3.40
C HIS A 46 -7.92 8.04 2.00
N ASP A 47 -6.85 8.42 1.28
CA ASP A 47 -6.50 7.79 0.01
C ASP A 47 -5.96 6.37 0.17
N TYR A 48 -5.62 6.01 1.39
CA TYR A 48 -5.05 4.70 1.74
C TYR A 48 -5.99 3.86 2.61
N ALA A 49 -7.26 4.21 2.65
CA ALA A 49 -8.25 3.44 3.42
C ALA A 49 -8.46 2.05 2.79
N PRO A 50 -8.86 1.04 3.59
CA PRO A 50 -9.16 -0.28 3.05
C PRO A 50 -10.16 -0.21 1.89
N GLY A 51 -9.86 -0.95 0.83
CA GLY A 51 -10.65 -0.95 -0.40
C GLY A 51 -10.18 0.06 -1.45
N LYS A 52 -9.34 1.01 -1.08
CA LYS A 52 -8.82 1.99 -2.04
C LYS A 52 -7.80 1.36 -2.98
N GLN A 53 -7.86 1.78 -4.24
CA GLN A 53 -6.89 1.41 -5.25
C GLN A 53 -5.66 2.32 -5.14
N ILE A 54 -4.49 1.73 -5.27
CA ILE A 54 -3.21 2.45 -5.15
C ILE A 54 -2.30 2.08 -6.30
N VAL A 55 -1.29 2.91 -6.51
CA VAL A 55 -0.20 2.61 -7.45
C VAL A 55 1.01 2.18 -6.63
N ILE A 56 1.64 1.11 -7.06
CA ILE A 56 2.86 0.59 -6.42
C ILE A 56 4.00 0.58 -7.41
N ARG A 57 5.22 0.73 -6.88
CA ARG A 57 6.46 0.48 -7.59
C ARG A 57 7.07 -0.80 -7.04
N TYR A 58 7.57 -1.64 -7.91
CA TYR A 58 8.18 -2.92 -7.51
C TYR A 58 9.49 -3.13 -8.25
N ASP A 59 10.33 -3.99 -7.66
CA ASP A 59 11.56 -4.43 -8.31
C ASP A 59 11.22 -5.58 -9.27
N PRO A 60 11.43 -5.43 -10.59
CA PRO A 60 11.13 -6.51 -11.54
C PRO A 60 11.89 -7.80 -11.29
N ARG A 61 13.04 -7.71 -10.62
CA ARG A 61 13.84 -8.91 -10.27
C ARG A 61 13.35 -9.58 -9.01
N ARG A 62 12.69 -8.81 -8.13
CA ARG A 62 12.12 -9.29 -6.88
C ARG A 62 10.74 -8.69 -6.70
N PRO A 63 9.73 -9.24 -7.38
CA PRO A 63 8.40 -8.63 -7.40
C PRO A 63 7.76 -8.47 -6.02
N ALA A 64 8.20 -9.23 -5.01
CA ALA A 64 7.72 -9.08 -3.65
C ALA A 64 8.23 -7.80 -2.97
N ASN A 65 9.31 -7.20 -3.48
CA ASN A 65 9.82 -5.93 -2.99
C ASN A 65 9.08 -4.79 -3.68
N SER A 66 8.27 -4.06 -2.92
CA SER A 66 7.42 -3.01 -3.46
C SER A 66 7.25 -1.87 -2.47
N ILE A 67 6.86 -0.73 -3.01
CA ILE A 67 6.47 0.43 -2.22
C ILE A 67 5.19 1.04 -2.79
N VAL A 68 4.39 1.61 -1.90
CA VAL A 68 3.21 2.41 -2.26
C VAL A 68 3.68 3.81 -2.65
N VAL A 69 3.26 4.25 -3.81
CA VAL A 69 3.62 5.60 -4.31
C VAL A 69 2.74 6.67 -3.66
#